data_e64165ccf1a9cc8c9c5c42385756240f
#
_entry.id   e64165ccf1a9cc8c9c5c42385756240f
#
_cell.length_a   1.000
_cell.length_b   1.000
_cell.length_c   1.000
_cell.angle_alpha   90.00
_cell.angle_beta   90.00
_cell.angle_gamma   90.00
#
_symmetry.space_group_name_H-M   'P 1'
#
loop_
_entity.id
_entity.type
_entity.pdbx_description
1 polymer ?
#
loop_
_entity_poly.entity_id
_entity_poly.type
_entity_poly.pdbx_seq_one_letter_code
_entity_poly.pdbx_strand_id
1 'polypeptide(L)'
;MLMASCGQKKKDVAYYELMVDSIRKAEQVKEMRRQAGITDGDPLEEFFLSLSLRTLPLQSEGKKWERLGEFTKVPRVLNEHFGYLSNAELQVLSMPKAGRHHVIMLLEMQDSITPTLFLYTMDNRHLMIDQLCIYEEKAEDRAADFGKTSMDYYITSNWEITLMKYYLSHEATNPQLEETRRYIINKEGKFEEVVIEL
;
A
#
# COMPACT_ATOMS: atom_id res chain seq x y z
N MET A 1 5.53 64.81 -22.38
CA MET A 1 5.24 64.82 -20.94
C MET A 1 4.58 63.51 -20.56
N LEU A 2 5.23 62.80 -19.67
CA LEU A 2 4.97 61.42 -19.26
C LEU A 2 3.61 61.22 -18.62
N MET A 3 2.92 60.15 -19.00
CA MET A 3 1.93 59.49 -18.15
C MET A 3 2.29 58.03 -18.05
N ALA A 4 3.05 57.71 -17.03
CA ALA A 4 3.38 56.35 -16.69
C ALA A 4 2.57 55.89 -15.47
N SER A 5 2.12 54.65 -15.52
CA SER A 5 1.98 53.75 -14.39
C SER A 5 0.84 53.95 -13.39
N CYS A 6 -0.32 53.36 -13.69
CA CYS A 6 -1.31 52.98 -12.66
C CYS A 6 -1.75 51.49 -12.68
N GLY A 7 -1.10 50.66 -13.51
CA GLY A 7 -1.48 49.26 -13.67
C GLY A 7 -0.75 48.24 -12.75
N GLN A 8 0.38 48.63 -12.20
CA GLN A 8 1.23 47.67 -11.42
C GLN A 8 0.75 47.47 -9.98
N LYS A 9 0.20 48.45 -9.32
CA LYS A 9 -0.23 48.34 -7.91
C LYS A 9 -1.41 47.37 -7.67
N LYS A 10 -2.29 47.19 -8.67
CA LYS A 10 -3.43 46.25 -8.50
C LYS A 10 -3.04 44.78 -8.61
N LYS A 11 -1.97 44.46 -9.35
CA LYS A 11 -1.46 43.06 -9.44
C LYS A 11 -0.78 42.66 -8.13
N ASP A 12 -0.10 43.55 -7.45
CA ASP A 12 0.59 43.28 -6.20
C ASP A 12 -0.39 42.96 -5.06
N VAL A 13 -1.52 43.63 -4.96
CA VAL A 13 -2.51 43.39 -3.90
C VAL A 13 -3.17 42.01 -4.05
N ALA A 14 -3.60 41.64 -5.24
CA ALA A 14 -4.20 40.30 -5.48
C ALA A 14 -3.20 39.18 -5.26
N TYR A 15 -1.92 39.37 -5.58
CA TYR A 15 -0.86 38.44 -5.29
C TYR A 15 -0.64 38.27 -3.78
N TYR A 16 -0.60 39.35 -3.02
CA TYR A 16 -0.46 39.32 -1.56
C TYR A 16 -1.69 38.68 -0.88
N GLU A 17 -2.91 38.92 -1.37
CA GLU A 17 -4.12 38.28 -0.86
C GLU A 17 -4.08 36.75 -1.06
N LEU A 18 -3.70 36.27 -2.26
CA LEU A 18 -3.51 34.85 -2.54
C LEU A 18 -2.42 34.22 -1.67
N MET A 19 -1.34 34.97 -1.43
CA MET A 19 -0.25 34.47 -0.60
C MET A 19 -0.66 34.38 0.88
N VAL A 20 -1.39 35.36 1.38
CA VAL A 20 -1.95 35.39 2.76
C VAL A 20 -2.95 34.23 2.93
N ASP A 21 -3.81 33.98 1.94
CA ASP A 21 -4.77 32.86 1.98
C ASP A 21 -4.06 31.50 1.96
N SER A 22 -2.99 31.36 1.18
CA SER A 22 -2.21 30.12 1.15
C SER A 22 -1.47 29.88 2.48
N ILE A 23 -0.92 30.92 3.10
CA ILE A 23 -0.29 30.85 4.42
C ILE A 23 -1.32 30.48 5.48
N ARG A 24 -2.49 31.12 5.48
CA ARG A 24 -3.56 30.83 6.44
C ARG A 24 -4.07 29.37 6.32
N LYS A 25 -4.20 28.85 5.10
CA LYS A 25 -4.54 27.45 4.87
C LYS A 25 -3.45 26.50 5.37
N ALA A 26 -2.19 26.83 5.11
CA ALA A 26 -1.06 26.06 5.61
C ALA A 26 -1.00 26.04 7.16
N GLU A 27 -1.26 27.16 7.82
CA GLU A 27 -1.33 27.25 9.28
C GLU A 27 -2.53 26.47 9.84
N GLN A 28 -3.70 26.51 9.20
CA GLN A 28 -4.84 25.67 9.59
C GLN A 28 -4.55 24.19 9.47
N VAL A 29 -3.89 23.76 8.39
CA VAL A 29 -3.45 22.37 8.22
C VAL A 29 -2.44 22.00 9.30
N LYS A 30 -1.49 22.89 9.62
CA LYS A 30 -0.49 22.67 10.68
C LYS A 30 -1.15 22.52 12.06
N GLU A 31 -2.14 23.37 12.36
CA GLU A 31 -2.88 23.29 13.62
C GLU A 31 -3.75 22.04 13.72
N MET A 32 -4.43 21.64 12.64
CA MET A 32 -5.17 20.36 12.60
C MET A 32 -4.24 19.16 12.80
N ARG A 33 -3.03 19.19 12.24
CA ARG A 33 -2.00 18.17 12.44
C ARG A 33 -1.55 18.09 13.90
N ARG A 34 -1.30 19.27 14.52
CA ARG A 34 -0.92 19.34 15.94
C ARG A 34 -1.99 18.80 16.86
N GLN A 35 -3.27 19.10 16.58
CA GLN A 35 -4.41 18.56 17.33
C GLN A 35 -4.58 17.05 17.12
N ALA A 36 -4.16 16.53 15.96
CA ALA A 36 -4.12 15.09 15.67
C ALA A 36 -2.87 14.39 16.26
N GLY A 37 -1.97 15.11 16.97
CA GLY A 37 -0.75 14.56 17.54
C GLY A 37 0.38 14.36 16.52
N ILE A 38 0.27 14.99 15.34
CA ILE A 38 1.26 14.89 14.26
C ILE A 38 2.27 16.04 14.44
N THR A 39 3.53 15.71 14.61
CA THR A 39 4.64 16.67 14.79
C THR A 39 4.99 17.41 13.49
N ASP A 40 5.90 18.40 13.54
CA ASP A 40 6.29 19.25 12.39
C ASP A 40 7.04 18.52 11.26
N GLY A 41 7.23 17.18 11.36
CA GLY A 41 7.79 16.32 10.32
C GLY A 41 6.82 16.05 9.17
N ASP A 42 7.30 15.38 8.12
CA ASP A 42 6.44 14.84 7.06
C ASP A 42 5.60 13.69 7.68
N PRO A 43 4.25 13.81 7.72
CA PRO A 43 3.39 12.77 8.30
C PRO A 43 3.59 11.39 7.68
N LEU A 44 3.96 11.37 6.41
CA LEU A 44 4.24 10.14 5.68
C LEU A 44 5.54 9.49 6.17
N GLU A 45 6.60 10.28 6.29
CA GLU A 45 7.90 9.80 6.78
C GLU A 45 7.78 9.31 8.23
N GLU A 46 7.13 10.07 9.10
CA GLU A 46 6.89 9.65 10.49
C GLU A 46 6.08 8.35 10.57
N PHE A 47 5.05 8.22 9.72
CA PHE A 47 4.27 7.00 9.65
C PHE A 47 5.16 5.80 9.27
N PHE A 48 5.97 5.91 8.22
CA PHE A 48 6.84 4.81 7.80
C PHE A 48 7.92 4.47 8.82
N LEU A 49 8.43 5.45 9.55
CA LEU A 49 9.38 5.23 10.65
C LEU A 49 8.76 4.51 11.86
N SER A 50 7.44 4.63 12.04
CA SER A 50 6.70 3.98 13.14
C SER A 50 6.35 2.52 12.87
N LEU A 51 6.51 2.03 11.64
CA LEU A 51 6.08 0.70 11.26
C LEU A 51 6.95 -0.40 11.88
N SER A 52 6.30 -1.45 12.37
CA SER A 52 6.97 -2.67 12.77
C SER A 52 7.61 -3.37 11.56
N LEU A 53 8.88 -3.76 11.69
CA LEU A 53 9.62 -4.47 10.64
C LEU A 53 9.42 -5.97 10.76
N ARG A 54 8.93 -6.61 9.71
CA ARG A 54 8.85 -8.06 9.59
C ARG A 54 10.06 -8.60 8.83
N THR A 55 10.65 -9.68 9.34
CA THR A 55 11.79 -10.33 8.70
C THR A 55 11.35 -11.36 7.65
N LEU A 56 12.25 -11.66 6.71
CA LEU A 56 12.12 -12.75 5.74
C LEU A 56 12.95 -13.97 6.20
N PRO A 57 12.62 -15.20 5.78
CA PRO A 57 11.54 -15.57 4.86
C PRO A 57 10.15 -15.52 5.50
N LEU A 58 9.12 -15.39 4.66
CA LEU A 58 7.71 -15.45 5.06
C LEU A 58 6.96 -16.52 4.28
N GLN A 59 6.03 -17.18 4.94
CA GLN A 59 5.13 -18.15 4.36
C GLN A 59 3.71 -17.88 4.87
N SER A 60 2.72 -17.97 3.97
CA SER A 60 1.34 -18.09 4.40
C SER A 60 1.14 -19.51 4.91
N GLU A 61 0.75 -19.68 6.14
CA GLU A 61 0.39 -20.99 6.68
C GLU A 61 -1.13 -21.14 6.62
N GLY A 62 -1.74 -21.00 5.43
CA GLY A 62 -3.20 -20.95 5.26
C GLY A 62 -3.83 -19.94 6.20
N LYS A 63 -4.83 -19.18 5.82
CA LYS A 63 -5.68 -18.25 6.63
C LYS A 63 -5.07 -17.50 7.84
N LYS A 64 -3.75 -17.49 8.06
CA LYS A 64 -3.14 -16.98 9.27
C LYS A 64 -2.35 -15.71 9.04
N TRP A 65 -2.92 -14.76 8.26
CA TRP A 65 -2.41 -13.40 8.17
C TRP A 65 -2.25 -12.77 9.57
N GLU A 66 -3.07 -13.14 10.55
CA GLU A 66 -2.98 -12.74 11.95
C GLU A 66 -1.64 -13.09 12.61
N ARG A 67 -0.93 -14.08 12.10
CA ARG A 67 0.39 -14.49 12.61
C ARG A 67 1.56 -13.72 11.99
N LEU A 68 1.30 -12.85 11.02
CA LEU A 68 2.35 -12.07 10.36
C LEU A 68 2.99 -11.03 11.28
N GLY A 69 2.32 -10.63 12.35
CA GLY A 69 2.78 -9.63 13.29
C GLY A 69 1.76 -8.52 13.50
N GLU A 70 2.17 -7.48 14.19
CA GLU A 70 1.31 -6.34 14.45
C GLU A 70 1.31 -5.40 13.24
N PHE A 71 0.20 -5.39 12.52
CA PHE A 71 -0.05 -4.40 11.49
C PHE A 71 -0.39 -3.05 12.12
N THR A 72 0.18 -2.00 11.58
CA THR A 72 -0.11 -0.61 11.99
C THR A 72 -1.24 -0.06 11.14
N LYS A 73 -2.28 0.47 11.79
CA LYS A 73 -3.41 1.09 11.07
C LYS A 73 -2.95 2.34 10.33
N VAL A 74 -3.31 2.42 9.05
CA VAL A 74 -3.02 3.61 8.23
C VAL A 74 -3.94 4.76 8.67
N PRO A 75 -3.39 5.94 9.00
CA PRO A 75 -4.21 7.13 9.21
C PRO A 75 -5.02 7.45 7.95
N ARG A 76 -6.30 7.76 8.10
CA ARG A 76 -7.21 8.01 6.95
C ARG A 76 -6.69 9.08 5.98
N VAL A 77 -5.97 10.07 6.48
CA VAL A 77 -5.34 11.14 5.67
C VAL A 77 -4.25 10.63 4.73
N LEU A 78 -3.71 9.42 4.97
CA LEU A 78 -2.70 8.78 4.15
C LEU A 78 -3.28 7.73 3.17
N ASN A 79 -4.58 7.41 3.25
CA ASN A 79 -5.17 6.40 2.36
C ASN A 79 -5.00 6.74 0.88
N GLU A 80 -5.14 8.02 0.51
CA GLU A 80 -4.95 8.49 -0.87
C GLU A 80 -3.52 8.25 -1.38
N HIS A 81 -2.54 8.27 -0.48
CA HIS A 81 -1.15 7.96 -0.84
C HIS A 81 -1.00 6.51 -1.33
N PHE A 82 -1.81 5.60 -0.82
CA PHE A 82 -1.87 4.20 -1.25
C PHE A 82 -2.88 3.95 -2.37
N GLY A 83 -3.49 5.00 -2.93
CA GLY A 83 -4.48 4.89 -4.00
C GLY A 83 -5.89 4.50 -3.55
N TYR A 84 -6.18 4.61 -2.26
CA TYR A 84 -7.47 4.25 -1.68
C TYR A 84 -8.32 5.46 -1.30
N LEU A 85 -9.63 5.24 -1.22
CA LEU A 85 -10.55 6.25 -0.70
C LEU A 85 -10.33 6.46 0.80
N SER A 86 -10.66 7.65 1.30
CA SER A 86 -10.44 8.04 2.70
C SER A 86 -11.16 7.17 3.74
N ASN A 87 -12.19 6.41 3.33
CA ASN A 87 -12.94 5.51 4.20
C ASN A 87 -12.42 4.06 4.22
N ALA A 88 -11.42 3.70 3.39
CA ALA A 88 -10.84 2.37 3.40
C ALA A 88 -10.17 2.06 4.76
N GLU A 89 -10.28 0.83 5.22
CA GLU A 89 -9.58 0.33 6.40
C GLU A 89 -8.33 -0.41 5.99
N LEU A 90 -7.20 0.31 6.09
CA LEU A 90 -5.90 -0.20 5.69
C LEU A 90 -5.00 -0.40 6.90
N GLN A 91 -4.19 -1.44 6.85
CA GLN A 91 -3.15 -1.69 7.83
C GLN A 91 -1.86 -2.06 7.10
N VAL A 92 -0.72 -1.63 7.65
CA VAL A 92 0.58 -1.77 6.99
C VAL A 92 1.59 -2.39 7.93
N LEU A 93 2.49 -3.18 7.34
CA LEU A 93 3.64 -3.79 7.98
C LEU A 93 4.87 -3.50 7.13
N SER A 94 5.97 -3.02 7.74
CA SER A 94 7.21 -2.80 7.02
C SER A 94 7.94 -4.11 6.77
N MET A 95 8.58 -4.20 5.61
CA MET A 95 9.39 -5.35 5.18
C MET A 95 10.85 -4.92 4.99
N PRO A 96 11.83 -5.85 4.95
CA PRO A 96 13.19 -5.52 4.58
C PRO A 96 13.23 -4.85 3.19
N LYS A 97 14.23 -4.02 2.96
CA LYS A 97 14.40 -3.42 1.64
C LYS A 97 14.75 -4.47 0.59
N ALA A 98 14.16 -4.31 -0.61
CA ALA A 98 14.62 -5.02 -1.81
C ALA A 98 15.61 -4.13 -2.57
N GLY A 99 16.91 -4.36 -2.39
CA GLY A 99 17.94 -3.46 -2.89
C GLY A 99 17.80 -2.05 -2.30
N ARG A 100 17.49 -1.06 -3.14
CA ARG A 100 17.26 0.34 -2.73
C ARG A 100 15.80 0.67 -2.42
N HIS A 101 14.87 -0.24 -2.74
CA HIS A 101 13.44 0.01 -2.66
C HIS A 101 12.91 -0.35 -1.27
N HIS A 102 12.04 0.49 -0.72
CA HIS A 102 11.25 0.14 0.45
C HIS A 102 10.17 -0.84 0.03
N VAL A 103 9.90 -1.82 0.88
CA VAL A 103 8.82 -2.78 0.68
C VAL A 103 7.91 -2.76 1.90
N ILE A 104 6.63 -2.75 1.65
CA ILE A 104 5.60 -2.89 2.69
C ILE A 104 4.62 -3.98 2.31
N MET A 105 4.02 -4.55 3.33
CA MET A 105 2.85 -5.41 3.18
C MET A 105 1.63 -4.62 3.63
N LEU A 106 0.65 -4.48 2.76
CA LEU A 106 -0.59 -3.77 3.02
C LEU A 106 -1.73 -4.78 3.14
N LEU A 107 -2.45 -4.70 4.25
CA LEU A 107 -3.67 -5.45 4.51
C LEU A 107 -4.86 -4.54 4.25
N GLU A 108 -5.70 -4.93 3.32
CA GLU A 108 -7.01 -4.34 3.05
C GLU A 108 -8.09 -5.26 3.59
N MET A 109 -9.02 -4.74 4.38
CA MET A 109 -10.18 -5.45 4.84
C MET A 109 -11.37 -5.08 3.98
N GLN A 110 -11.73 -5.96 3.04
CA GLN A 110 -12.96 -5.83 2.28
C GLN A 110 -14.11 -6.34 3.15
N ASP A 111 -15.18 -5.56 3.26
CA ASP A 111 -16.40 -5.91 4.01
C ASP A 111 -16.16 -6.38 5.47
N SER A 112 -15.05 -5.96 6.09
CA SER A 112 -14.63 -6.32 7.46
C SER A 112 -14.44 -7.83 7.71
N ILE A 113 -14.48 -8.66 6.69
CA ILE A 113 -14.45 -10.14 6.83
C ILE A 113 -13.34 -10.77 5.97
N THR A 114 -13.14 -10.28 4.76
CA THR A 114 -12.21 -10.90 3.80
C THR A 114 -10.95 -10.07 3.65
N PRO A 115 -9.82 -10.54 4.19
CA PRO A 115 -8.55 -9.85 4.06
C PRO A 115 -7.96 -10.06 2.66
N THR A 116 -7.39 -9.00 2.11
CA THR A 116 -6.53 -9.05 0.93
C THR A 116 -5.17 -8.48 1.29
N LEU A 117 -4.10 -9.20 0.97
CA LEU A 117 -2.73 -8.76 1.23
C LEU A 117 -2.03 -8.39 -0.07
N PHE A 118 -1.41 -7.24 -0.05
CA PHE A 118 -0.56 -6.76 -1.13
C PHE A 118 0.86 -6.52 -0.66
N LEU A 119 1.83 -6.78 -1.52
CA LEU A 119 3.16 -6.20 -1.41
C LEU A 119 3.21 -4.94 -2.27
N TYR A 120 3.79 -3.88 -1.71
CA TYR A 120 4.09 -2.63 -2.42
C TYR A 120 5.57 -2.40 -2.41
N THR A 121 6.13 -2.04 -3.54
CA THR A 121 7.47 -1.48 -3.63
C THR A 121 7.38 0.03 -3.76
N MET A 122 8.31 0.73 -3.11
CA MET A 122 8.31 2.18 -3.03
C MET A 122 9.71 2.74 -3.24
N ASP A 123 9.77 3.96 -3.73
CA ASP A 123 11.02 4.71 -3.84
C ASP A 123 11.46 5.31 -2.48
N ASN A 124 12.56 6.07 -2.49
CA ASN A 124 13.08 6.74 -1.28
C ASN A 124 12.19 7.88 -0.77
N ARG A 125 11.17 8.29 -1.53
CA ARG A 125 10.16 9.28 -1.11
C ARG A 125 8.86 8.61 -0.70
N HIS A 126 8.86 7.29 -0.56
CA HIS A 126 7.69 6.46 -0.28
C HIS A 126 6.60 6.54 -1.37
N LEU A 127 6.96 6.94 -2.60
CA LEU A 127 6.05 6.86 -3.73
C LEU A 127 5.98 5.42 -4.24
N MET A 128 4.77 4.94 -4.47
CA MET A 128 4.53 3.59 -4.95
C MET A 128 5.12 3.40 -6.36
N ILE A 129 5.89 2.32 -6.53
CA ILE A 129 6.47 1.91 -7.80
C ILE A 129 5.60 0.82 -8.42
N ASP A 130 5.27 -0.22 -7.64
CA ASP A 130 4.49 -1.36 -8.11
C ASP A 130 3.79 -2.08 -6.95
N GLN A 131 2.81 -2.92 -7.29
CA GLN A 131 2.06 -3.72 -6.32
C GLN A 131 1.84 -5.14 -6.80
N LEU A 132 1.79 -6.09 -5.87
CA LEU A 132 1.50 -7.50 -6.12
C LEU A 132 0.53 -8.02 -5.07
N CYS A 133 -0.65 -8.50 -5.48
CA CYS A 133 -1.55 -9.21 -4.59
C CYS A 133 -0.93 -10.58 -4.25
N ILE A 134 -0.72 -10.86 -2.96
CA ILE A 134 -0.10 -12.11 -2.49
C ILE A 134 -1.06 -13.02 -1.75
N TYR A 135 -2.18 -12.49 -1.27
CA TYR A 135 -3.22 -13.26 -0.60
C TYR A 135 -4.59 -12.66 -0.85
N GLU A 136 -5.52 -13.49 -1.26
CA GLU A 136 -6.95 -13.18 -1.33
C GLU A 136 -7.76 -14.48 -1.22
N GLU A 137 -8.99 -14.38 -0.72
CA GLU A 137 -10.00 -15.42 -0.82
C GLU A 137 -11.20 -14.89 -1.57
N LYS A 138 -11.71 -15.64 -2.53
CA LYS A 138 -12.90 -15.29 -3.31
C LYS A 138 -13.83 -16.47 -3.43
N ALA A 139 -15.13 -16.24 -3.22
CA ALA A 139 -16.15 -17.20 -3.67
C ALA A 139 -16.11 -17.26 -5.19
N GLU A 140 -16.13 -18.45 -5.75
CA GLU A 140 -16.12 -18.67 -7.19
C GLU A 140 -17.18 -19.71 -7.57
N ASP A 141 -18.09 -19.29 -8.46
CA ASP A 141 -19.13 -20.15 -9.02
C ASP A 141 -18.62 -20.68 -10.37
N ARG A 142 -18.40 -21.99 -10.45
CA ARG A 142 -17.95 -22.68 -11.65
C ARG A 142 -19.03 -23.63 -12.14
N ALA A 143 -19.93 -23.16 -12.97
CA ALA A 143 -20.86 -23.95 -13.80
C ALA A 143 -21.57 -25.12 -13.09
N ALA A 144 -21.94 -25.06 -11.86
CA ALA A 144 -22.60 -26.03 -10.98
C ALA A 144 -21.78 -26.45 -9.75
N ASP A 145 -20.57 -25.91 -9.58
CA ASP A 145 -19.75 -26.13 -8.39
C ASP A 145 -19.50 -24.79 -7.69
N PHE A 146 -20.15 -24.59 -6.55
CA PHE A 146 -19.91 -23.45 -5.69
C PHE A 146 -18.67 -23.74 -4.86
N GLY A 147 -17.62 -23.04 -5.15
CA GLY A 147 -16.36 -23.22 -4.43
C GLY A 147 -15.77 -21.89 -4.02
N LYS A 148 -14.54 -21.93 -3.62
CA LYS A 148 -13.74 -20.74 -3.40
C LYS A 148 -12.32 -20.91 -3.86
N THR A 149 -11.76 -19.82 -4.34
CA THR A 149 -10.33 -19.70 -4.59
C THR A 149 -9.65 -19.04 -3.40
N SER A 150 -8.44 -19.48 -3.12
CA SER A 150 -7.53 -18.87 -2.17
C SER A 150 -6.13 -18.80 -2.75
N MET A 151 -5.37 -17.79 -2.33
CA MET A 151 -3.98 -17.61 -2.71
C MET A 151 -3.10 -17.76 -1.48
N ASP A 152 -2.05 -18.57 -1.60
CA ASP A 152 -0.99 -18.68 -0.61
C ASP A 152 0.32 -18.15 -1.19
N TYR A 153 1.25 -17.76 -0.32
CA TYR A 153 2.53 -17.22 -0.75
C TYR A 153 3.69 -17.78 0.07
N TYR A 154 4.87 -17.76 -0.56
CA TYR A 154 6.15 -17.94 0.07
C TYR A 154 7.13 -16.87 -0.44
N ILE A 155 7.77 -16.16 0.47
CA ILE A 155 8.72 -15.08 0.15
C ILE A 155 10.07 -15.45 0.77
N THR A 156 11.08 -15.62 -0.07
CA THR A 156 12.44 -15.91 0.37
C THR A 156 13.16 -14.65 0.87
N SER A 157 14.29 -14.84 1.55
CA SER A 157 15.15 -13.74 1.98
C SER A 157 15.74 -12.91 0.82
N ASN A 158 15.74 -13.47 -0.39
CA ASN A 158 16.24 -12.82 -1.61
C ASN A 158 15.15 -12.19 -2.47
N TRP A 159 13.92 -12.07 -1.93
CA TRP A 159 12.76 -11.53 -2.64
C TRP A 159 12.31 -12.35 -3.86
N GLU A 160 12.51 -13.65 -3.81
CA GLU A 160 11.79 -14.57 -4.68
C GLU A 160 10.43 -14.85 -4.05
N ILE A 161 9.36 -14.56 -4.78
CA ILE A 161 7.98 -14.65 -4.31
C ILE A 161 7.31 -15.77 -5.11
N THR A 162 6.83 -16.80 -4.41
CA THR A 162 6.04 -17.86 -5.00
C THR A 162 4.58 -17.66 -4.57
N LEU A 163 3.69 -17.57 -5.53
CA LEU A 163 2.25 -17.54 -5.31
C LEU A 163 1.64 -18.87 -5.73
N MET A 164 0.77 -19.42 -4.89
CA MET A 164 0.08 -20.69 -5.11
C MET A 164 -1.42 -20.44 -5.04
N LYS A 165 -2.10 -20.66 -6.16
CA LYS A 165 -3.56 -20.51 -6.25
C LYS A 165 -4.21 -21.88 -6.04
N TYR A 166 -5.16 -21.92 -5.12
CA TYR A 166 -5.92 -23.11 -4.80
C TYR A 166 -7.40 -22.90 -5.08
N TYR A 167 -8.06 -23.98 -5.45
CA TYR A 167 -9.51 -24.06 -5.53
C TYR A 167 -10.04 -25.13 -4.57
N LEU A 168 -11.04 -24.75 -3.78
CA LEU A 168 -11.78 -25.66 -2.91
C LEU A 168 -13.22 -25.74 -3.40
N SER A 169 -13.58 -26.88 -4.01
CA SER A 169 -14.94 -27.21 -4.39
C SER A 169 -15.83 -27.37 -3.13
N HIS A 170 -17.13 -27.13 -3.26
CA HIS A 170 -18.10 -27.31 -2.18
C HIS A 170 -18.10 -28.73 -1.61
N GLU A 171 -17.89 -29.73 -2.48
CA GLU A 171 -17.90 -31.15 -2.12
C GLU A 171 -16.51 -31.67 -1.66
N ALA A 172 -15.44 -30.91 -1.89
CA ALA A 172 -14.09 -31.34 -1.58
C ALA A 172 -13.69 -30.98 -0.13
N THR A 173 -12.94 -31.87 0.50
CA THR A 173 -12.36 -31.61 1.84
C THR A 173 -11.02 -30.92 1.78
N ASN A 174 -10.31 -31.02 0.65
CA ASN A 174 -8.99 -30.44 0.49
C ASN A 174 -8.92 -29.55 -0.74
N PRO A 175 -8.26 -28.38 -0.64
CA PRO A 175 -8.05 -27.51 -1.76
C PRO A 175 -7.11 -28.15 -2.79
N GLN A 176 -7.37 -27.91 -4.06
CA GLN A 176 -6.54 -28.35 -5.19
C GLN A 176 -5.67 -27.19 -5.65
N LEU A 177 -4.37 -27.43 -5.80
CA LEU A 177 -3.46 -26.48 -6.40
C LEU A 177 -3.76 -26.36 -7.89
N GLU A 178 -4.06 -25.14 -8.35
CA GLU A 178 -4.36 -24.87 -9.75
C GLU A 178 -3.22 -24.21 -10.49
N GLU A 179 -2.52 -23.32 -9.79
CA GLU A 179 -1.51 -22.49 -10.42
C GLU A 179 -0.40 -22.16 -9.42
N THR A 180 0.83 -22.13 -9.93
CA THR A 180 1.98 -21.60 -9.22
C THR A 180 2.68 -20.59 -10.10
N ARG A 181 2.87 -19.36 -9.57
CA ARG A 181 3.62 -18.29 -10.23
C ARG A 181 4.79 -17.87 -9.37
N ARG A 182 5.87 -17.47 -10.03
CA ARG A 182 7.05 -16.93 -9.34
C ARG A 182 7.31 -15.52 -9.79
N TYR A 183 7.69 -14.67 -8.83
CA TYR A 183 8.03 -13.28 -9.05
C TYR A 183 9.34 -12.95 -8.38
N ILE A 184 10.05 -11.98 -8.94
CA ILE A 184 11.18 -11.29 -8.33
C ILE A 184 10.91 -9.80 -8.30
N ILE A 185 11.61 -9.07 -7.42
CA ILE A 185 11.65 -7.61 -7.50
C ILE A 185 12.88 -7.23 -8.32
N ASN A 186 12.67 -6.64 -9.49
CA ASN A 186 13.74 -6.24 -10.39
C ASN A 186 14.47 -4.96 -9.93
N LYS A 187 15.48 -4.51 -10.65
CA LYS A 187 16.29 -3.34 -10.29
C LYS A 187 15.51 -2.03 -10.27
N GLU A 188 14.44 -1.93 -11.01
CA GLU A 188 13.50 -0.79 -11.07
C GLU A 188 12.49 -0.82 -9.91
N GLY A 189 12.45 -1.90 -9.12
CA GLY A 189 11.49 -2.09 -8.04
C GLY A 189 10.15 -2.67 -8.49
N LYS A 190 10.05 -3.24 -9.69
CA LYS A 190 8.84 -3.85 -10.21
C LYS A 190 8.82 -5.33 -9.93
N PHE A 191 7.61 -5.88 -9.73
CA PHE A 191 7.39 -7.31 -9.66
C PHE A 191 7.40 -7.89 -11.08
N GLU A 192 8.35 -8.76 -11.33
CA GLU A 192 8.55 -9.41 -12.63
C GLU A 192 8.31 -10.91 -12.49
N GLU A 193 7.40 -11.44 -13.31
CA GLU A 193 7.11 -12.86 -13.32
C GLU A 193 8.24 -13.64 -13.98
N VAL A 194 8.73 -14.66 -13.28
CA VAL A 194 9.77 -15.57 -13.79
C VAL A 194 9.11 -16.78 -14.40
N VAL A 195 9.15 -16.87 -15.72
CA VAL A 195 8.68 -18.06 -16.45
C VAL A 195 9.69 -19.17 -16.26
N ILE A 196 9.26 -20.31 -15.70
CA ILE A 196 10.07 -21.51 -15.61
C ILE A 196 9.83 -22.29 -16.90
N GLU A 197 10.77 -22.26 -17.81
CA GLU A 197 10.80 -23.23 -18.92
C GLU A 197 11.12 -24.61 -18.31
N LEU A 198 10.16 -25.53 -18.38
CA LEU A 198 10.30 -26.92 -17.97
C LEU A 198 10.92 -27.76 -19.08
#